data_e2bb2d5f480ae60c9c7fd688ad79a165
#
_entry.id   e2bb2d5f480ae60c9c7fd688ad79a165
#
_cell.length_a   1.000
_cell.length_b   1.000
_cell.length_c   1.000
_cell.angle_alpha   90.00
_cell.angle_beta   90.00
_cell.angle_gamma   90.00
#
_symmetry.space_group_name_H-M   'P 1'
#
loop_
_entity.id
_entity.type
_entity.pdbx_description
1 polymer ?
#
loop_
_entity_poly.entity_id
_entity_poly.type
_entity_poly.pdbx_seq_one_letter_code
_entity_poly.pdbx_strand_id
1 'polypeptide(L)'
;DPVRLMKALDDFGITNMSAAATHYRMMRNSGKGGDFSFHFNKLSYTGEPIDPATLEWVDQYFKVPACSMYGTTEIGVVLVNYPGAKDFPVKPGSLGKPVPGLKLEVQRADGSPCDIDEIGELMLWRGGRWLSTKDRAKIDADGYFYHCGRADDVIISAGWTMSAVEIENTMLRHANVLECGVIGVPDEQRGQVVKAFVVANCAGSDTLTREIQDFTRERLAQHEFPRVIEYVSELPKNPAGKVNRKKLRDLEAERAAAATV
;
A
#
# COMPACT_ATOMS: atom_id res chain seq x y z
N ASP A 1 -0.55 -17.86 13.55
CA ASP A 1 -1.57 -18.66 12.88
C ASP A 1 -2.89 -17.86 12.84
N PRO A 2 -3.38 -17.49 11.62
CA PRO A 2 -4.57 -16.65 11.46
C PRO A 2 -5.86 -17.34 11.92
N VAL A 3 -5.95 -18.66 11.80
CA VAL A 3 -7.14 -19.43 12.20
C VAL A 3 -7.28 -19.43 13.73
N ARG A 4 -6.16 -19.60 14.45
CA ARG A 4 -6.16 -19.49 15.92
C ARG A 4 -6.49 -18.08 16.39
N LEU A 5 -6.05 -17.06 15.66
CA LEU A 5 -6.42 -15.68 15.97
C LEU A 5 -7.91 -15.47 15.79
N MET A 6 -8.50 -15.86 14.65
CA MET A 6 -9.93 -15.74 14.39
C MET A 6 -10.77 -16.50 15.42
N LYS A 7 -10.33 -17.71 15.79
CA LYS A 7 -10.98 -18.46 16.87
C LYS A 7 -10.95 -17.71 18.20
N ALA A 8 -9.84 -17.10 18.58
CA ALA A 8 -9.76 -16.34 19.82
C ALA A 8 -10.65 -15.08 19.78
N LEU A 9 -10.72 -14.40 18.62
CA LEU A 9 -11.59 -13.23 18.43
C LEU A 9 -13.08 -13.59 18.64
N ASP A 10 -13.49 -14.76 18.16
CA ASP A 10 -14.84 -15.33 18.35
C ASP A 10 -15.06 -15.80 19.80
N ASP A 11 -14.23 -16.72 20.29
CA ASP A 11 -14.37 -17.35 21.63
C ASP A 11 -14.44 -16.32 22.77
N PHE A 12 -13.70 -15.19 22.65
CA PHE A 12 -13.66 -14.15 23.67
C PHE A 12 -14.59 -12.95 23.39
N GLY A 13 -15.35 -12.99 22.30
CA GLY A 13 -16.26 -11.90 21.91
C GLY A 13 -15.56 -10.55 21.78
N ILE A 14 -14.40 -10.52 21.13
CA ILE A 14 -13.56 -9.32 21.02
C ILE A 14 -14.30 -8.25 20.21
N THR A 15 -14.44 -7.06 20.78
CA THR A 15 -15.17 -5.94 20.18
C THR A 15 -14.28 -4.88 19.51
N ASN A 16 -13.00 -4.84 19.85
CA ASN A 16 -12.06 -3.89 19.28
C ASN A 16 -10.74 -4.59 18.94
N MET A 17 -10.23 -4.38 17.74
CA MET A 17 -8.95 -4.92 17.31
C MET A 17 -8.12 -3.83 16.61
N SER A 18 -6.87 -3.74 17.02
CA SER A 18 -5.82 -2.98 16.32
C SER A 18 -4.71 -3.94 15.92
N ALA A 19 -4.41 -4.02 14.63
CA ALA A 19 -3.41 -4.96 14.12
C ALA A 19 -2.66 -4.38 12.91
N ALA A 20 -1.53 -4.99 12.55
CA ALA A 20 -0.90 -4.68 11.26
C ALA A 20 -1.78 -5.19 10.11
N ALA A 21 -1.75 -4.50 8.96
CA ALA A 21 -2.50 -4.91 7.76
C ALA A 21 -2.19 -6.35 7.33
N THR A 22 -0.95 -6.81 7.56
CA THR A 22 -0.54 -8.21 7.35
C THR A 22 -1.45 -9.21 8.07
N HIS A 23 -1.89 -8.94 9.29
CA HIS A 23 -2.76 -9.87 10.03
C HIS A 23 -4.14 -10.01 9.37
N TYR A 24 -4.72 -8.90 8.91
CA TYR A 24 -5.97 -8.94 8.14
C TYR A 24 -5.81 -9.73 6.85
N ARG A 25 -4.71 -9.52 6.13
CA ARG A 25 -4.40 -10.28 4.90
C ARG A 25 -4.22 -11.78 5.15
N MET A 26 -3.53 -12.15 6.24
CA MET A 26 -3.38 -13.56 6.62
C MET A 26 -4.71 -14.22 6.98
N MET A 27 -5.61 -13.52 7.68
CA MET A 27 -6.96 -14.01 7.97
C MET A 27 -7.76 -14.20 6.68
N ARG A 28 -7.74 -13.22 5.76
CA ARG A 28 -8.36 -13.34 4.44
C ARG A 28 -7.83 -14.56 3.68
N ASN A 29 -6.51 -14.70 3.58
CA ASN A 29 -5.86 -15.76 2.80
C ASN A 29 -6.07 -17.16 3.38
N SER A 30 -6.47 -17.27 4.65
CA SER A 30 -6.83 -18.57 5.24
C SER A 30 -8.12 -19.17 4.66
N GLY A 31 -8.97 -18.34 4.02
CA GLY A 31 -10.28 -18.74 3.50
C GLY A 31 -11.31 -19.13 4.57
N LYS A 32 -11.02 -18.88 5.87
CA LYS A 32 -11.79 -19.36 7.00
C LYS A 32 -12.65 -18.29 7.69
N GLY A 33 -12.80 -17.11 7.08
CA GLY A 33 -13.58 -16.01 7.68
C GLY A 33 -15.02 -16.36 8.00
N GLY A 34 -15.65 -17.21 7.20
CA GLY A 34 -17.03 -17.65 7.40
C GLY A 34 -17.24 -18.72 8.48
N ASP A 35 -16.15 -19.28 9.03
CA ASP A 35 -16.22 -20.33 10.07
C ASP A 35 -16.39 -19.73 11.48
N PHE A 36 -16.34 -18.39 11.62
CA PHE A 36 -16.33 -17.68 12.90
C PHE A 36 -17.37 -16.55 12.93
N SER A 37 -17.81 -16.18 14.15
CA SER A 37 -18.70 -15.04 14.41
C SER A 37 -17.89 -13.89 15.03
N PHE A 38 -17.97 -12.70 14.42
CA PHE A 38 -17.24 -11.54 14.91
C PHE A 38 -18.17 -10.44 15.43
N HIS A 39 -17.79 -9.81 16.54
CA HIS A 39 -18.59 -8.81 17.25
C HIS A 39 -17.89 -7.46 17.36
N PHE A 40 -17.20 -7.04 16.28
CA PHE A 40 -16.42 -5.82 16.31
C PHE A 40 -17.27 -4.55 16.35
N ASN A 41 -16.84 -3.61 17.18
CA ASN A 41 -17.29 -2.23 17.20
C ASN A 41 -16.29 -1.31 16.49
N LYS A 42 -14.99 -1.60 16.61
CA LYS A 42 -13.91 -0.79 16.02
C LYS A 42 -12.77 -1.65 15.54
N LEU A 43 -12.29 -1.34 14.36
CA LEU A 43 -11.11 -1.95 13.78
C LEU A 43 -10.12 -0.86 13.37
N SER A 44 -8.86 -1.08 13.62
CA SER A 44 -7.79 -0.23 13.08
C SER A 44 -6.63 -1.06 12.59
N TYR A 45 -5.94 -0.50 11.59
CA TYR A 45 -4.70 -1.06 11.10
C TYR A 45 -3.59 -0.01 11.04
N THR A 46 -2.36 -0.48 11.14
CA THR A 46 -1.17 0.35 11.12
C THR A 46 0.00 -0.40 10.47
N GLY A 47 1.09 0.32 10.27
CA GLY A 47 2.36 -0.25 9.86
C GLY A 47 2.56 -0.38 8.37
N GLU A 48 1.53 -0.63 7.59
CA GLU A 48 1.55 -0.71 6.12
C GLU A 48 0.19 -0.39 5.53
N PRO A 49 0.12 -0.01 4.24
CA PRO A 49 -1.15 0.09 3.53
C PRO A 49 -1.87 -1.26 3.51
N ILE A 50 -3.21 -1.20 3.56
CA ILE A 50 -4.05 -2.37 3.39
C ILE A 50 -4.57 -2.40 1.95
N ASP A 51 -4.53 -3.57 1.33
CA ASP A 51 -4.98 -3.74 -0.05
C ASP A 51 -6.53 -3.78 -0.14
N PRO A 52 -7.10 -3.36 -1.28
CA PRO A 52 -8.55 -3.29 -1.45
C PRO A 52 -9.27 -4.62 -1.22
N ALA A 53 -8.71 -5.73 -1.70
CA ALA A 53 -9.33 -7.04 -1.52
C ALA A 53 -9.40 -7.46 -0.04
N THR A 54 -8.42 -7.04 0.76
CA THR A 54 -8.46 -7.24 2.22
C THR A 54 -9.50 -6.35 2.89
N LEU A 55 -9.67 -5.10 2.44
CA LEU A 55 -10.73 -4.21 2.93
C LEU A 55 -12.13 -4.76 2.61
N GLU A 56 -12.35 -5.25 1.39
CA GLU A 56 -13.60 -5.91 0.98
C GLU A 56 -13.90 -7.14 1.85
N TRP A 57 -12.88 -7.96 2.14
CA TRP A 57 -13.00 -9.10 3.02
C TRP A 57 -13.36 -8.69 4.47
N VAL A 58 -12.72 -7.63 4.99
CA VAL A 58 -13.05 -7.07 6.31
C VAL A 58 -14.49 -6.60 6.36
N ASP A 59 -14.96 -5.86 5.36
CA ASP A 59 -16.34 -5.40 5.28
C ASP A 59 -17.33 -6.59 5.23
N GLN A 60 -17.00 -7.61 4.45
CA GLN A 60 -17.83 -8.81 4.31
C GLN A 60 -18.01 -9.57 5.63
N TYR A 61 -16.95 -9.78 6.39
CA TYR A 61 -16.98 -10.66 7.57
C TYR A 61 -17.05 -9.92 8.89
N PHE A 62 -16.39 -8.78 9.03
CA PHE A 62 -16.31 -8.04 10.29
C PHE A 62 -17.40 -6.97 10.41
N LYS A 63 -18.02 -6.54 9.29
CA LYS A 63 -19.16 -5.60 9.24
C LYS A 63 -18.90 -4.20 9.81
N VAL A 64 -17.64 -3.86 10.04
CA VAL A 64 -17.18 -2.52 10.44
C VAL A 64 -15.95 -2.14 9.65
N PRO A 65 -15.79 -0.87 9.26
CA PRO A 65 -14.66 -0.44 8.45
C PRO A 65 -13.34 -0.55 9.22
N ALA A 66 -12.30 -1.06 8.58
CA ALA A 66 -10.96 -0.96 9.12
C ALA A 66 -10.40 0.45 8.91
N CYS A 67 -9.99 1.10 10.00
CA CYS A 67 -9.55 2.48 10.02
C CYS A 67 -8.03 2.56 10.07
N SER A 68 -7.42 3.35 9.19
CA SER A 68 -5.98 3.59 9.20
C SER A 68 -5.57 4.38 10.45
N MET A 69 -4.42 3.98 11.02
CA MET A 69 -3.63 4.79 11.93
C MET A 69 -2.21 4.86 11.37
N TYR A 70 -1.85 6.01 10.81
CA TYR A 70 -0.53 6.22 10.23
C TYR A 70 0.36 7.00 11.20
N GLY A 71 1.58 6.51 11.32
CA GLY A 71 2.65 7.12 12.06
C GLY A 71 3.90 6.28 12.04
N THR A 72 4.98 6.81 12.60
CA THR A 72 6.26 6.12 12.76
C THR A 72 6.72 6.21 14.21
N THR A 73 7.73 5.43 14.58
CA THR A 73 8.30 5.46 15.94
C THR A 73 8.77 6.87 16.32
N GLU A 74 9.28 7.62 15.34
CA GLU A 74 9.88 8.94 15.55
C GLU A 74 8.86 10.05 15.72
N ILE A 75 7.70 9.92 15.12
CA ILE A 75 6.69 11.00 15.07
C ILE A 75 5.41 10.65 15.84
N GLY A 76 5.19 9.39 16.19
CA GLY A 76 3.94 8.89 16.75
C GLY A 76 2.85 8.78 15.68
N VAL A 77 1.60 8.55 16.10
CA VAL A 77 0.44 8.52 15.21
C VAL A 77 0.05 9.96 14.85
N VAL A 78 0.01 10.27 13.56
CA VAL A 78 -0.22 11.64 13.06
C VAL A 78 -1.39 11.77 12.10
N LEU A 79 -1.79 10.70 11.41
CA LEU A 79 -2.99 10.64 10.56
C LEU A 79 -3.87 9.47 11.01
N VAL A 80 -5.18 9.68 11.04
CA VAL A 80 -6.15 8.64 11.43
C VAL A 80 -7.47 8.82 10.69
N ASN A 81 -8.18 7.70 10.50
CA ASN A 81 -9.60 7.72 10.18
C ASN A 81 -10.40 7.72 11.50
N TYR A 82 -11.48 8.50 11.54
CA TYR A 82 -12.35 8.66 12.71
C TYR A 82 -13.68 7.94 12.49
N PRO A 83 -13.82 6.66 12.91
CA PRO A 83 -15.08 5.95 12.74
C PRO A 83 -16.17 6.59 13.59
N GLY A 84 -17.31 6.86 12.95
CA GLY A 84 -18.48 7.47 13.62
C GLY A 84 -18.41 9.00 13.78
N ALA A 85 -17.37 9.67 13.31
CA ALA A 85 -17.34 11.13 13.25
C ALA A 85 -18.22 11.62 12.08
N LYS A 86 -19.24 12.44 12.40
CA LYS A 86 -20.27 12.86 11.45
C LYS A 86 -19.71 13.59 10.22
N ASP A 87 -18.66 14.41 10.43
CA ASP A 87 -18.06 15.23 9.38
C ASP A 87 -16.78 14.60 8.78
N PHE A 88 -16.45 13.37 9.18
CA PHE A 88 -15.27 12.64 8.74
C PHE A 88 -15.63 11.18 8.41
N PRO A 89 -16.35 10.93 7.30
CA PRO A 89 -16.61 9.56 6.89
C PRO A 89 -15.29 8.82 6.67
N VAL A 90 -15.23 7.56 7.05
CA VAL A 90 -14.07 6.73 6.77
C VAL A 90 -13.94 6.54 5.26
N LYS A 91 -12.81 6.94 4.69
CA LYS A 91 -12.48 6.64 3.28
C LYS A 91 -11.56 5.42 3.25
N PRO A 92 -12.02 4.25 2.80
CA PRO A 92 -11.21 3.05 2.71
C PRO A 92 -9.92 3.27 1.91
N GLY A 93 -8.80 2.76 2.41
CA GLY A 93 -7.48 2.91 1.76
C GLY A 93 -6.79 4.25 2.01
N SER A 94 -7.48 5.28 2.56
CA SER A 94 -6.83 6.51 2.99
C SER A 94 -6.10 6.35 4.32
N LEU A 95 -5.10 7.20 4.56
CA LEU A 95 -4.49 7.38 5.89
C LEU A 95 -5.40 8.17 6.85
N GLY A 96 -6.50 8.72 6.34
CA GLY A 96 -7.38 9.62 7.09
C GLY A 96 -6.92 11.07 7.04
N LYS A 97 -7.19 11.80 8.13
CA LYS A 97 -6.86 13.22 8.32
C LYS A 97 -5.94 13.43 9.51
N PRO A 98 -5.30 14.60 9.63
CA PRO A 98 -4.44 14.91 10.77
C PRO A 98 -5.14 14.72 12.12
N VAL A 99 -4.41 14.13 13.06
CA VAL A 99 -4.83 14.12 14.47
C VAL A 99 -5.01 15.57 14.93
N PRO A 100 -6.11 15.90 15.66
CA PRO A 100 -6.38 17.25 16.11
C PRO A 100 -5.16 17.90 16.78
N GLY A 101 -4.86 19.14 16.37
CA GLY A 101 -3.70 19.90 16.84
C GLY A 101 -2.39 19.64 16.07
N LEU A 102 -2.36 18.67 15.15
CA LEU A 102 -1.20 18.47 14.28
C LEU A 102 -1.42 19.12 12.90
N LYS A 103 -0.34 19.68 12.36
CA LYS A 103 -0.31 20.22 11.00
C LYS A 103 0.57 19.31 10.14
N LEU A 104 -0.05 18.74 9.09
CA LEU A 104 0.63 17.97 8.06
C LEU A 104 0.42 18.62 6.70
N GLU A 105 1.38 18.43 5.84
CA GLU A 105 1.36 18.96 4.47
C GLU A 105 2.07 17.96 3.54
N VAL A 106 1.65 17.91 2.29
CA VAL A 106 2.41 17.22 1.23
C VAL A 106 3.16 18.31 0.48
N GLN A 107 4.48 18.19 0.41
CA GLN A 107 5.36 19.23 -0.15
C GLN A 107 6.18 18.72 -1.33
N ARG A 108 6.42 19.64 -2.29
CA ARG A 108 7.39 19.48 -3.37
C ARG A 108 8.82 19.54 -2.82
N ALA A 109 9.80 19.24 -3.65
CA ALA A 109 11.22 19.29 -3.28
C ALA A 109 11.71 20.70 -2.91
N ASP A 110 11.07 21.74 -3.41
CA ASP A 110 11.37 23.16 -3.09
C ASP A 110 10.68 23.63 -1.79
N GLY A 111 9.91 22.76 -1.12
CA GLY A 111 9.18 23.07 0.11
C GLY A 111 7.81 23.73 -0.12
N SER A 112 7.38 23.95 -1.36
CA SER A 112 6.05 24.45 -1.66
C SER A 112 4.99 23.35 -1.47
N PRO A 113 3.74 23.69 -1.05
CA PRO A 113 2.66 22.72 -0.98
C PRO A 113 2.33 22.11 -2.35
N CYS A 114 2.04 20.81 -2.37
CA CYS A 114 1.52 20.12 -3.56
C CYS A 114 0.07 20.51 -3.85
N ASP A 115 -0.32 20.42 -5.11
CA ASP A 115 -1.72 20.51 -5.52
C ASP A 115 -2.50 19.23 -5.11
N ILE A 116 -3.84 19.28 -5.26
CA ILE A 116 -4.72 18.13 -5.03
C ILE A 116 -4.27 16.99 -5.94
N ASP A 117 -4.20 15.78 -5.38
CA ASP A 117 -3.74 14.54 -6.03
C ASP A 117 -2.29 14.53 -6.54
N GLU A 118 -1.53 15.60 -6.31
CA GLU A 118 -0.10 15.63 -6.59
C GLU A 118 0.70 14.86 -5.53
N ILE A 119 1.62 14.00 -5.97
CA ILE A 119 2.47 13.21 -5.09
C ILE A 119 3.67 14.02 -4.63
N GLY A 120 3.78 14.24 -3.32
CA GLY A 120 4.91 14.92 -2.70
C GLY A 120 5.40 14.20 -1.44
N GLU A 121 6.29 14.83 -0.72
CA GLU A 121 6.80 14.35 0.55
C GLU A 121 5.83 14.72 1.68
N LEU A 122 5.47 13.73 2.51
CA LEU A 122 4.62 13.97 3.68
C LEU A 122 5.43 14.59 4.79
N MET A 123 5.04 15.81 5.18
CA MET A 123 5.72 16.63 6.16
C MET A 123 4.84 16.88 7.38
N LEU A 124 5.46 16.82 8.57
CA LEU A 124 4.84 17.15 9.84
C LEU A 124 5.43 18.44 10.41
N TRP A 125 4.58 19.42 10.72
CA TRP A 125 5.02 20.63 11.45
C TRP A 125 5.11 20.35 12.94
N ARG A 126 6.32 20.45 13.50
CA ARG A 126 6.56 20.28 14.94
C ARG A 126 7.78 21.10 15.38
N GLY A 127 7.67 21.76 16.53
CA GLY A 127 8.78 22.51 17.10
C GLY A 127 9.26 23.68 16.21
N GLY A 128 8.33 24.35 15.49
CA GLY A 128 8.66 25.50 14.64
C GLY A 128 9.30 25.16 13.30
N ARG A 129 9.32 23.89 12.89
CA ARG A 129 9.89 23.45 11.61
C ARG A 129 9.13 22.27 11.00
N TRP A 130 9.30 22.09 9.69
CA TRP A 130 8.85 20.91 8.99
C TRP A 130 9.81 19.73 9.21
N LEU A 131 9.25 18.58 9.55
CA LEU A 131 9.95 17.32 9.71
C LEU A 131 9.50 16.38 8.60
N SER A 132 10.46 15.84 7.85
CA SER A 132 10.20 14.83 6.84
C SER A 132 9.82 13.50 7.50
N THR A 133 8.73 12.89 7.03
CA THR A 133 8.38 11.51 7.38
C THR A 133 9.13 10.48 6.52
N LYS A 134 9.76 10.96 5.43
CA LYS A 134 10.36 10.15 4.35
C LYS A 134 9.37 9.25 3.62
N ASP A 135 8.09 9.49 3.80
CA ASP A 135 7.02 8.87 3.03
C ASP A 135 6.47 9.84 2.00
N ARG A 136 6.03 9.31 0.88
CA ARG A 136 5.31 10.05 -0.15
C ARG A 136 3.82 9.88 0.07
N ALA A 137 3.09 10.96 -0.16
CA ALA A 137 1.64 11.00 -0.05
C ALA A 137 1.03 11.92 -1.09
N LYS A 138 -0.28 11.83 -1.25
CA LYS A 138 -1.13 12.81 -1.93
C LYS A 138 -2.33 13.16 -1.05
N ILE A 139 -2.97 14.29 -1.31
CA ILE A 139 -4.18 14.74 -0.60
C ILE A 139 -5.30 14.86 -1.62
N ASP A 140 -6.48 14.30 -1.32
CA ASP A 140 -7.67 14.49 -2.15
C ASP A 140 -8.39 15.81 -1.87
N ALA A 141 -9.41 16.14 -2.67
CA ALA A 141 -10.20 17.37 -2.55
C ALA A 141 -10.93 17.51 -1.20
N ASP A 142 -11.16 16.40 -0.48
CA ASP A 142 -11.78 16.39 0.84
C ASP A 142 -10.75 16.44 1.99
N GLY A 143 -9.46 16.52 1.67
CA GLY A 143 -8.36 16.63 2.62
C GLY A 143 -7.93 15.31 3.26
N TYR A 144 -8.23 14.17 2.62
CA TYR A 144 -7.71 12.86 3.04
C TYR A 144 -6.35 12.60 2.42
N PHE A 145 -5.46 12.05 3.24
CA PHE A 145 -4.12 11.66 2.82
C PHE A 145 -4.09 10.23 2.32
N TYR A 146 -3.30 9.97 1.29
CA TYR A 146 -3.08 8.63 0.73
C TYR A 146 -1.59 8.36 0.65
N HIS A 147 -1.17 7.19 1.16
CA HIS A 147 0.23 6.78 1.13
C HIS A 147 0.64 6.34 -0.27
N CYS A 148 1.70 6.93 -0.80
CA CYS A 148 2.23 6.65 -2.14
C CYS A 148 3.59 5.92 -2.11
N GLY A 149 3.95 5.33 -0.96
CA GLY A 149 5.22 4.64 -0.77
C GLY A 149 6.27 5.48 -0.06
N ARG A 150 7.48 4.95 0.01
CA ARG A 150 8.65 5.66 0.53
C ARG A 150 9.21 6.58 -0.57
N ALA A 151 10.00 7.55 -0.18
CA ALA A 151 10.64 8.45 -1.14
C ALA A 151 11.50 7.70 -2.18
N ASP A 152 12.09 6.58 -1.77
CA ASP A 152 12.88 5.67 -2.60
C ASP A 152 12.04 4.61 -3.38
N ASP A 153 10.74 4.53 -3.15
CA ASP A 153 9.80 3.62 -3.84
C ASP A 153 8.97 4.32 -4.94
N VAL A 154 9.15 5.62 -5.11
CA VAL A 154 8.51 6.37 -6.19
C VAL A 154 9.24 6.07 -7.51
N ILE A 155 8.48 5.83 -8.57
CA ILE A 155 8.99 5.54 -9.91
C ILE A 155 8.82 6.79 -10.77
N ILE A 156 9.92 7.26 -11.36
CA ILE A 156 9.88 8.40 -12.28
C ILE A 156 10.16 7.90 -13.70
N SER A 157 9.13 7.88 -14.54
CA SER A 157 9.20 7.40 -15.92
C SER A 157 8.74 8.46 -16.90
N ALA A 158 9.60 8.87 -17.82
CA ALA A 158 9.30 9.89 -18.83
C ALA A 158 8.68 11.18 -18.25
N GLY A 159 9.15 11.62 -17.06
CA GLY A 159 8.66 12.80 -16.34
C GLY A 159 7.41 12.58 -15.48
N TRP A 160 6.79 11.41 -15.54
CA TRP A 160 5.66 11.06 -14.67
C TRP A 160 6.14 10.44 -13.36
N THR A 161 5.55 10.93 -12.27
CA THR A 161 5.78 10.39 -10.92
C THR A 161 4.67 9.39 -10.58
N MET A 162 5.04 8.14 -10.33
CA MET A 162 4.10 7.04 -10.09
C MET A 162 4.34 6.40 -8.73
N SER A 163 3.27 5.93 -8.12
CA SER A 163 3.30 5.19 -6.87
C SER A 163 3.39 3.67 -7.14
N ALA A 164 4.49 3.04 -6.72
CA ALA A 164 4.60 1.58 -6.74
C ALA A 164 3.45 0.90 -5.98
N VAL A 165 3.03 1.49 -4.85
CA VAL A 165 1.95 0.96 -4.01
C VAL A 165 0.59 1.00 -4.73
N GLU A 166 0.31 2.06 -5.49
CA GLU A 166 -0.96 2.20 -6.23
C GLU A 166 -1.04 1.18 -7.38
N ILE A 167 0.08 0.95 -8.06
CA ILE A 167 0.19 -0.07 -9.11
C ILE A 167 0.02 -1.47 -8.48
N GLU A 168 0.70 -1.78 -7.37
CA GLU A 168 0.55 -3.05 -6.64
C GLU A 168 -0.90 -3.30 -6.20
N ASN A 169 -1.55 -2.30 -5.59
CA ASN A 169 -2.94 -2.41 -5.15
C ASN A 169 -3.90 -2.69 -6.30
N THR A 170 -3.62 -2.15 -7.49
CA THR A 170 -4.41 -2.43 -8.68
C THR A 170 -4.16 -3.84 -9.20
N MET A 171 -2.89 -4.27 -9.29
CA MET A 171 -2.53 -5.61 -9.73
C MET A 171 -3.09 -6.71 -8.81
N LEU A 172 -3.11 -6.48 -7.50
CA LEU A 172 -3.67 -7.42 -6.49
C LEU A 172 -5.18 -7.67 -6.63
N ARG A 173 -5.90 -6.87 -7.44
CA ARG A 173 -7.30 -7.12 -7.80
C ARG A 173 -7.46 -8.10 -8.95
N HIS A 174 -6.40 -8.41 -9.66
CA HIS A 174 -6.43 -9.40 -10.74
C HIS A 174 -6.50 -10.81 -10.16
N ALA A 175 -7.41 -11.65 -10.67
CA ALA A 175 -7.72 -12.98 -10.11
C ALA A 175 -6.50 -13.93 -10.02
N ASN A 176 -5.52 -13.75 -10.90
CA ASN A 176 -4.33 -14.58 -10.97
C ASN A 176 -3.11 -14.01 -10.22
N VAL A 177 -3.22 -12.86 -9.55
CA VAL A 177 -2.14 -12.24 -8.77
C VAL A 177 -2.36 -12.50 -7.29
N LEU A 178 -1.48 -13.27 -6.67
CA LEU A 178 -1.50 -13.56 -5.23
C LEU A 178 -0.71 -12.51 -4.44
N GLU A 179 0.50 -12.20 -4.92
CA GLU A 179 1.36 -11.16 -4.34
C GLU A 179 2.10 -10.45 -5.49
N CYS A 180 2.43 -9.19 -5.29
CA CYS A 180 3.30 -8.47 -6.23
C CYS A 180 4.19 -7.47 -5.50
N GLY A 181 5.33 -7.17 -6.10
CA GLY A 181 6.24 -6.12 -5.69
C GLY A 181 6.66 -5.31 -6.92
N VAL A 182 6.46 -4.00 -6.87
CA VAL A 182 6.70 -3.09 -8.00
C VAL A 182 7.89 -2.19 -7.68
N ILE A 183 8.79 -2.05 -8.66
CA ILE A 183 9.94 -1.15 -8.61
C ILE A 183 10.12 -0.41 -9.95
N GLY A 184 10.86 0.69 -9.92
CA GLY A 184 11.43 1.29 -11.12
C GLY A 184 12.74 0.60 -11.48
N VAL A 185 12.91 0.24 -12.75
CA VAL A 185 14.18 -0.25 -13.29
C VAL A 185 14.70 0.70 -14.37
N PRO A 186 16.02 0.86 -14.55
CA PRO A 186 16.57 1.76 -15.55
C PRO A 186 16.07 1.46 -16.96
N ASP A 187 15.82 2.53 -17.74
CA ASP A 187 15.43 2.47 -19.15
C ASP A 187 16.06 3.65 -19.89
N GLU A 188 16.67 3.39 -21.04
CA GLU A 188 17.44 4.39 -21.80
C GLU A 188 16.58 5.56 -22.30
N GLN A 189 15.31 5.32 -22.63
CA GLN A 189 14.42 6.32 -23.20
C GLN A 189 13.59 7.05 -22.15
N ARG A 190 13.25 6.37 -21.07
CA ARG A 190 12.28 6.85 -20.07
C ARG A 190 12.91 7.19 -18.72
N GLY A 191 14.21 7.00 -18.56
CA GLY A 191 14.92 7.05 -17.30
C GLY A 191 14.62 5.80 -16.44
N GLN A 192 13.35 5.52 -16.19
CA GLN A 192 12.89 4.28 -15.57
C GLN A 192 11.63 3.74 -16.26
N VAL A 193 11.42 2.42 -16.15
CA VAL A 193 10.14 1.77 -16.45
C VAL A 193 9.67 0.96 -15.25
N VAL A 194 8.37 0.77 -15.17
CA VAL A 194 7.74 -0.03 -14.11
C VAL A 194 8.01 -1.51 -14.36
N LYS A 195 8.65 -2.18 -13.38
CA LYS A 195 8.80 -3.64 -13.33
C LYS A 195 8.04 -4.20 -12.14
N ALA A 196 7.26 -5.24 -12.38
CA ALA A 196 6.54 -5.98 -11.37
C ALA A 196 7.11 -7.39 -11.21
N PHE A 197 7.34 -7.81 -9.97
CA PHE A 197 7.56 -9.20 -9.59
C PHE A 197 6.24 -9.76 -9.10
N VAL A 198 5.79 -10.86 -9.66
CA VAL A 198 4.45 -11.39 -9.44
C VAL A 198 4.52 -12.85 -8.96
N VAL A 199 3.87 -13.12 -7.83
CA VAL A 199 3.50 -14.47 -7.42
C VAL A 199 2.09 -14.72 -7.93
N ALA A 200 1.95 -15.64 -8.89
CA ALA A 200 0.67 -15.97 -9.50
C ALA A 200 0.14 -17.31 -8.99
N ASN A 201 -1.18 -17.51 -9.08
CA ASN A 201 -1.82 -18.79 -8.76
C ASN A 201 -1.78 -19.81 -9.92
N CYS A 202 -1.17 -19.45 -11.04
CA CYS A 202 -0.97 -20.27 -12.23
C CYS A 202 0.42 -20.02 -12.82
N ALA A 203 0.81 -20.82 -13.80
CA ALA A 203 2.10 -20.66 -14.48
C ALA A 203 2.15 -19.33 -15.23
N GLY A 204 3.27 -18.60 -15.10
CA GLY A 204 3.52 -17.38 -15.85
C GLY A 204 3.55 -17.64 -17.36
N SER A 205 2.99 -16.71 -18.14
CA SER A 205 2.97 -16.77 -19.59
C SER A 205 2.85 -15.38 -20.21
N ASP A 206 3.18 -15.24 -21.49
CA ASP A 206 2.99 -13.99 -22.23
C ASP A 206 1.51 -13.55 -22.27
N THR A 207 0.59 -14.50 -22.29
CA THR A 207 -0.85 -14.22 -22.25
C THR A 207 -1.23 -13.60 -20.90
N LEU A 208 -0.86 -14.23 -19.80
CA LEU A 208 -1.12 -13.71 -18.45
C LEU A 208 -0.43 -12.35 -18.25
N THR A 209 0.77 -12.16 -18.77
CA THR A 209 1.48 -10.88 -18.71
C THR A 209 0.66 -9.77 -19.37
N ARG A 210 0.13 -10.01 -20.58
CA ARG A 210 -0.72 -9.04 -21.29
C ARG A 210 -2.02 -8.78 -20.54
N GLU A 211 -2.67 -9.82 -20.02
CA GLU A 211 -3.90 -9.68 -19.22
C GLU A 211 -3.69 -8.78 -18.00
N ILE A 212 -2.60 -8.98 -17.23
CA ILE A 212 -2.27 -8.15 -16.07
C ILE A 212 -1.93 -6.71 -16.47
N GLN A 213 -1.18 -6.53 -17.56
CA GLN A 213 -0.83 -5.21 -18.08
C GLN A 213 -2.08 -4.44 -18.53
N ASP A 214 -2.97 -5.07 -19.29
CA ASP A 214 -4.19 -4.45 -19.78
C ASP A 214 -5.16 -4.17 -18.63
N PHE A 215 -5.32 -5.11 -17.69
CA PHE A 215 -6.12 -4.93 -16.48
C PHE A 215 -5.65 -3.71 -15.66
N THR A 216 -4.33 -3.53 -15.54
CA THR A 216 -3.75 -2.41 -14.78
C THR A 216 -3.94 -1.10 -15.53
N ARG A 217 -3.68 -1.09 -16.86
CA ARG A 217 -3.81 0.09 -17.73
C ARG A 217 -5.25 0.61 -17.81
N GLU A 218 -6.25 -0.27 -17.77
CA GLU A 218 -7.66 0.11 -17.79
C GLU A 218 -8.14 0.79 -16.51
N ARG A 219 -7.40 0.63 -15.39
CA ARG A 219 -7.81 1.07 -14.04
C ARG A 219 -6.95 2.19 -13.46
N LEU A 220 -5.81 2.44 -14.07
CA LEU A 220 -4.89 3.54 -13.75
C LEU A 220 -4.67 4.43 -14.97
N ALA A 221 -3.81 5.44 -14.85
CA ALA A 221 -3.43 6.23 -16.00
C ALA A 221 -2.61 5.38 -17.00
N GLN A 222 -2.69 5.73 -18.29
CA GLN A 222 -2.09 4.95 -19.39
C GLN A 222 -0.57 4.71 -19.25
N HIS A 223 0.11 5.46 -18.41
CA HIS A 223 1.54 5.29 -18.12
C HIS A 223 1.79 4.46 -16.84
N GLU A 224 0.79 4.24 -16.00
CA GLU A 224 0.87 3.58 -14.69
C GLU A 224 0.59 2.07 -14.78
N PHE A 225 1.37 1.35 -15.54
CA PHE A 225 1.28 -0.12 -15.62
C PHE A 225 2.67 -0.74 -15.72
N PRO A 226 2.86 -1.99 -15.29
CA PRO A 226 4.14 -2.67 -15.39
C PRO A 226 4.46 -2.98 -16.85
N ARG A 227 5.57 -2.41 -17.36
CA ARG A 227 6.07 -2.74 -18.71
C ARG A 227 6.80 -4.07 -18.73
N VAL A 228 7.35 -4.45 -17.60
CA VAL A 228 8.03 -5.73 -17.40
C VAL A 228 7.36 -6.46 -16.24
N ILE A 229 7.01 -7.72 -16.46
CA ILE A 229 6.50 -8.62 -15.43
C ILE A 229 7.43 -9.82 -15.33
N GLU A 230 7.88 -10.11 -14.11
CA GLU A 230 8.66 -11.30 -13.79
C GLU A 230 7.87 -12.15 -12.81
N TYR A 231 7.66 -13.43 -13.17
CA TYR A 231 7.00 -14.38 -12.28
C TYR A 231 8.02 -15.01 -11.34
N VAL A 232 7.70 -14.98 -10.05
CA VAL A 232 8.55 -15.52 -8.98
C VAL A 232 7.74 -16.46 -8.09
N SER A 233 8.41 -17.40 -7.43
CA SER A 233 7.77 -18.31 -6.48
C SER A 233 7.45 -17.61 -5.14
N GLU A 234 8.27 -16.64 -4.76
CA GLU A 234 8.10 -15.84 -3.54
C GLU A 234 8.74 -14.46 -3.69
N LEU A 235 8.24 -13.48 -2.93
CA LEU A 235 8.81 -12.14 -2.83
C LEU A 235 9.72 -12.04 -1.61
N PRO A 236 10.84 -11.30 -1.69
CA PRO A 236 11.64 -11.01 -0.53
C PRO A 236 10.84 -10.15 0.46
N LYS A 237 10.79 -10.56 1.71
CA LYS A 237 10.07 -9.88 2.79
C LYS A 237 11.04 -9.43 3.88
N ASN A 238 10.69 -8.34 4.54
CA ASN A 238 11.37 -7.91 5.75
C ASN A 238 10.84 -8.70 6.99
N PRO A 239 11.45 -8.57 8.18
CA PRO A 239 11.00 -9.27 9.38
C PRO A 239 9.54 -8.98 9.78
N ALA A 240 8.96 -7.88 9.31
CA ALA A 240 7.56 -7.54 9.53
C ALA A 240 6.61 -8.15 8.47
N GLY A 241 7.12 -8.99 7.56
CA GLY A 241 6.33 -9.66 6.51
C GLY A 241 6.02 -8.79 5.28
N LYS A 242 6.56 -7.56 5.20
CA LYS A 242 6.34 -6.66 4.06
C LYS A 242 7.31 -6.94 2.92
N VAL A 243 6.86 -6.72 1.68
CA VAL A 243 7.72 -6.79 0.49
C VAL A 243 8.92 -5.85 0.65
N ASN A 244 10.11 -6.41 0.50
CA ASN A 244 11.37 -5.67 0.58
C ASN A 244 11.78 -5.16 -0.81
N ARG A 245 11.26 -4.01 -1.25
CA ARG A 245 11.56 -3.42 -2.56
C ARG A 245 13.03 -3.06 -2.71
N LYS A 246 13.71 -2.69 -1.62
CA LYS A 246 15.16 -2.47 -1.68
C LYS A 246 15.88 -3.72 -2.16
N LYS A 247 15.56 -4.89 -1.60
CA LYS A 247 16.16 -6.16 -2.04
C LYS A 247 15.82 -6.51 -3.50
N LEU A 248 14.62 -6.15 -3.97
CA LEU A 248 14.28 -6.30 -5.39
C LEU A 248 15.13 -5.41 -6.28
N ARG A 249 15.36 -4.15 -5.89
CA ARG A 249 16.24 -3.22 -6.63
C ARG A 249 17.70 -3.71 -6.62
N ASP A 250 18.19 -4.17 -5.47
CA ASP A 250 19.55 -4.70 -5.34
C ASP A 250 19.75 -5.91 -6.28
N LEU A 251 18.80 -6.86 -6.32
CA LEU A 251 18.82 -8.00 -7.24
C LEU A 251 18.83 -7.58 -8.73
N GLU A 252 18.07 -6.57 -9.11
CA GLU A 252 18.09 -6.06 -10.50
C GLU A 252 19.40 -5.37 -10.84
N ALA A 253 19.97 -4.60 -9.92
CA ALA A 253 21.26 -3.97 -10.13
C ALA A 253 22.39 -5.01 -10.30
N GLU A 254 22.38 -6.09 -9.52
CA GLU A 254 23.31 -7.21 -9.65
C GLU A 254 23.17 -7.92 -11.01
N ARG A 255 21.93 -8.15 -11.48
CA ARG A 255 21.67 -8.76 -12.80
C ARG A 255 22.13 -7.87 -13.94
N ALA A 256 21.88 -6.57 -13.86
CA ALA A 256 22.33 -5.60 -14.86
C ALA A 256 23.87 -5.55 -14.94
N ALA A 257 24.54 -5.55 -13.79
CA ALA A 257 26.01 -5.59 -13.74
C ALA A 257 26.58 -6.89 -14.35
N ALA A 258 25.96 -8.03 -14.08
CA ALA A 258 26.36 -9.33 -14.64
C ALA A 258 26.14 -9.45 -16.16
N ALA A 259 25.16 -8.74 -16.71
CA ALA A 259 24.87 -8.72 -18.15
C ALA A 259 25.82 -7.81 -18.96
N THR A 260 26.60 -6.97 -18.27
CA THR A 260 27.53 -6.00 -18.89
C THR A 260 28.98 -6.56 -18.97
N VAL A 261 29.23 -7.73 -18.40
CA VAL A 261 30.52 -8.47 -18.45
C VAL A 261 30.45 -9.57 -19.51
#